data_f991c5462730e73cf6cd3dffc7d49a5a
#
_entry.id   f991c5462730e73cf6cd3dffc7d49a5a
#
_cell.length_a   1.000
_cell.length_b   1.000
_cell.length_c   1.000
_cell.angle_alpha   90.00
_cell.angle_beta   90.00
_cell.angle_gamma   90.00
#
_symmetry.space_group_name_H-M   'P 1'
#
loop_
_entity.id
_entity.type
_entity.pdbx_description
1 polymer ?
#
loop_
_entity_poly.entity_id
_entity_poly.type
_entity_poly.pdbx_seq_one_letter_code
_entity_poly.pdbx_strand_id
1 'polypeptide(L)'
;MVYDYNTSDPSYYGLLKVYASENKKYQTEAERILWQYLRSNKLGIHFRRQHIIGCYIADFVCLKRKIIIEVDGGYHSQYAQAIKDYYRTEKLESLGFKVLRFRNEDIYSNVVFVLDQIFNAIARPS
;
A
#
# COMPACT_ATOMS: atom_id res chain seq x y z
N MET A 1 -19.57 0.72 13.91
CA MET A 1 -18.34 0.54 13.15
C MET A 1 -17.16 0.41 14.10
N VAL A 2 -16.35 -0.59 13.90
CA VAL A 2 -15.18 -0.81 14.73
C VAL A 2 -13.97 -0.17 14.08
N TYR A 3 -13.28 0.69 14.82
CA TYR A 3 -12.03 1.27 14.36
C TYR A 3 -10.90 0.29 14.63
N ASP A 4 -10.01 0.16 13.67
CA ASP A 4 -8.83 -0.70 13.82
C ASP A 4 -7.67 0.12 14.37
N TYR A 5 -7.70 0.37 15.66
CA TYR A 5 -6.65 1.15 16.32
C TYR A 5 -5.33 0.39 16.43
N ASN A 6 -5.30 -0.87 16.02
CA ASN A 6 -4.04 -1.62 15.94
C ASN A 6 -3.19 -1.15 14.77
N THR A 7 -3.83 -0.59 13.74
CA THR A 7 -3.12 -0.12 12.55
C THR A 7 -3.26 1.37 12.31
N SER A 8 -4.01 2.10 13.13
CA SER A 8 -4.24 3.53 12.90
C SER A 8 -4.03 4.33 14.17
N ASP A 9 -3.61 5.60 14.00
CA ASP A 9 -3.51 6.56 15.07
C ASP A 9 -4.90 7.16 15.30
N PRO A 10 -5.51 6.98 16.49
CA PRO A 10 -6.87 7.48 16.75
C PRO A 10 -7.02 8.98 16.53
N SER A 11 -5.97 9.76 16.78
CA SER A 11 -6.00 11.23 16.62
C SER A 11 -6.29 11.67 15.20
N TYR A 12 -5.89 10.86 14.21
CA TYR A 12 -6.00 11.21 12.79
C TYR A 12 -7.00 10.34 12.06
N TYR A 13 -7.58 9.35 12.71
CA TYR A 13 -8.36 8.33 12.03
C TYR A 13 -9.53 8.91 11.23
N GLY A 14 -10.28 9.83 11.81
CA GLY A 14 -11.45 10.41 11.14
C GLY A 14 -11.08 11.13 9.84
N LEU A 15 -10.01 11.91 9.86
CA LEU A 15 -9.53 12.64 8.68
C LEU A 15 -8.97 11.68 7.64
N LEU A 16 -8.16 10.72 8.07
CA LEU A 16 -7.57 9.74 7.17
C LEU A 16 -8.65 8.87 6.52
N LYS A 17 -9.72 8.58 7.23
CA LYS A 17 -10.83 7.82 6.68
C LYS A 17 -11.49 8.54 5.50
N VAL A 18 -11.62 9.87 5.60
CA VAL A 18 -12.15 10.68 4.49
C VAL A 18 -11.20 10.60 3.29
N TYR A 19 -9.89 10.76 3.52
CA TYR A 19 -8.90 10.68 2.44
C TYR A 19 -8.86 9.30 1.80
N ALA A 20 -8.92 8.25 2.60
CA ALA A 20 -8.94 6.88 2.07
C ALA A 20 -10.17 6.65 1.19
N SER A 21 -11.33 7.15 1.61
CA SER A 21 -12.56 7.05 0.82
C SER A 21 -12.42 7.79 -0.51
N GLU A 22 -11.85 9.00 -0.48
CA GLU A 22 -11.61 9.76 -1.71
C GLU A 22 -10.63 9.05 -2.64
N ASN A 23 -9.56 8.48 -2.08
CA ASN A 23 -8.56 7.75 -2.85
C ASN A 23 -9.16 6.53 -3.54
N LYS A 24 -10.11 5.84 -2.90
CA LYS A 24 -10.80 4.72 -3.53
C LYS A 24 -11.64 5.15 -4.73
N LYS A 25 -12.23 6.34 -4.67
CA LYS A 25 -13.02 6.89 -5.77
C LYS A 25 -12.14 7.32 -6.93
N TYR A 26 -10.98 7.89 -6.63
CA TYR A 26 -10.10 8.54 -7.61
C TYR A 26 -8.75 7.83 -7.72
N GLN A 27 -8.76 6.52 -7.62
CA GLN A 27 -7.52 5.77 -7.75
C GLN A 27 -6.92 5.93 -9.15
N THR A 28 -5.59 5.84 -9.22
CA THR A 28 -4.92 5.93 -10.50
C THR A 28 -5.18 4.70 -11.36
N GLU A 29 -4.87 4.81 -12.65
CA GLU A 29 -5.00 3.68 -13.57
C GLU A 29 -4.14 2.50 -13.11
N ALA A 30 -2.89 2.75 -12.73
CA ALA A 30 -1.98 1.70 -12.27
C ALA A 30 -2.51 1.01 -11.01
N GLU A 31 -3.03 1.78 -10.05
CA GLU A 31 -3.63 1.21 -8.85
C GLU A 31 -4.83 0.34 -9.19
N ARG A 32 -5.66 0.79 -10.13
CA ARG A 32 -6.84 0.06 -10.55
C ARG A 32 -6.45 -1.26 -11.22
N ILE A 33 -5.44 -1.23 -12.08
CA ILE A 33 -4.94 -2.44 -12.74
C ILE A 33 -4.44 -3.43 -11.70
N LEU A 34 -3.59 -2.96 -10.78
CA LEU A 34 -3.02 -3.85 -9.77
C LEU A 34 -4.09 -4.44 -8.86
N TRP A 35 -5.09 -3.64 -8.48
CA TRP A 35 -6.19 -4.10 -7.63
C TRP A 35 -6.95 -5.27 -8.25
N GLN A 36 -7.09 -5.31 -9.58
CA GLN A 36 -7.76 -6.42 -10.24
C GLN A 36 -7.06 -7.76 -10.00
N TYR A 37 -5.75 -7.73 -9.78
CA TYR A 37 -4.98 -8.93 -9.49
C TYR A 37 -4.94 -9.28 -7.99
N LEU A 38 -5.13 -8.30 -7.12
CA LEU A 38 -5.03 -8.50 -5.68
C LEU A 38 -6.35 -8.81 -5.01
N ARG A 39 -7.45 -8.31 -5.56
CA ARG A 39 -8.78 -8.43 -4.94
C ARG A 39 -9.26 -9.87 -4.93
N SER A 40 -10.23 -10.14 -4.06
CA SER A 40 -10.93 -11.43 -4.00
C SER A 40 -10.00 -12.60 -3.73
N ASN A 41 -8.95 -12.36 -2.96
CA ASN A 41 -7.98 -13.39 -2.58
C ASN A 41 -7.34 -14.10 -3.78
N LYS A 42 -7.20 -13.41 -4.90
CA LYS A 42 -6.66 -14.04 -6.13
C LYS A 42 -5.25 -14.57 -5.97
N LEU A 43 -4.45 -13.96 -5.09
CA LEU A 43 -3.11 -14.46 -4.79
C LEU A 43 -3.10 -15.43 -3.59
N GLY A 44 -4.28 -15.87 -3.16
CA GLY A 44 -4.41 -16.81 -2.05
C GLY A 44 -4.45 -16.14 -0.68
N ILE A 45 -4.46 -14.83 -0.62
CA ILE A 45 -4.45 -14.07 0.62
C ILE A 45 -5.22 -12.77 0.44
N HIS A 46 -5.73 -12.25 1.55
CA HIS A 46 -6.56 -11.03 1.52
C HIS A 46 -5.73 -9.77 1.49
N PHE A 47 -6.01 -8.89 0.53
CA PHE A 47 -5.47 -7.54 0.47
C PHE A 47 -6.58 -6.51 0.67
N ARG A 48 -6.25 -5.43 1.37
CA ARG A 48 -7.10 -4.25 1.50
C ARG A 48 -6.47 -3.12 0.73
N ARG A 49 -7.30 -2.21 0.22
CA ARG A 49 -6.80 -1.01 -0.47
C ARG A 49 -7.08 0.21 0.36
N GLN A 50 -6.21 1.21 0.25
CA GLN A 50 -6.34 2.50 0.93
C GLN A 50 -6.61 2.30 2.42
N HIS A 51 -5.73 1.53 3.06
CA HIS A 51 -5.89 1.17 4.46
C HIS A 51 -5.03 2.08 5.34
N ILE A 52 -5.61 2.50 6.45
CA ILE A 52 -4.95 3.42 7.39
C ILE A 52 -4.04 2.64 8.31
N ILE A 53 -2.77 3.04 8.36
CA ILE A 53 -1.76 2.49 9.26
C ILE A 53 -1.04 3.66 9.91
N GLY A 54 -1.19 3.79 11.24
CA GLY A 54 -0.65 4.96 11.94
C GLY A 54 -1.32 6.23 11.42
N CYS A 55 -0.52 7.15 10.89
CA CYS A 55 -1.01 8.38 10.28
C CYS A 55 -0.86 8.36 8.75
N TYR A 56 -0.70 7.18 8.17
CA TYR A 56 -0.52 7.01 6.73
C TYR A 56 -1.64 6.20 6.13
N ILE A 57 -1.80 6.32 4.81
CA ILE A 57 -2.74 5.50 4.06
C ILE A 57 -1.90 4.64 3.11
N ALA A 58 -1.99 3.33 3.27
CA ALA A 58 -1.30 2.38 2.40
C ALA A 58 -2.17 2.11 1.17
N ASP A 59 -1.56 2.11 -0.03
CA ASP A 59 -2.32 1.81 -1.24
C ASP A 59 -2.94 0.43 -1.16
N PHE A 60 -2.14 -0.57 -0.84
CA PHE A 60 -2.59 -1.94 -0.62
C PHE A 60 -1.86 -2.54 0.56
N VAL A 61 -2.55 -3.34 1.35
CA VAL A 61 -1.94 -4.00 2.50
C VAL A 61 -2.51 -5.39 2.69
N CYS A 62 -1.62 -6.32 3.00
CA CYS A 62 -1.97 -7.63 3.55
C CYS A 62 -1.61 -7.62 5.01
N LEU A 63 -2.60 -7.50 5.89
CA LEU A 63 -2.36 -7.42 7.33
C LEU A 63 -1.81 -8.72 7.88
N LYS A 64 -2.25 -9.84 7.35
CA LYS A 64 -1.81 -11.15 7.82
C LYS A 64 -0.31 -11.37 7.63
N ARG A 65 0.24 -10.89 6.52
CA ARG A 65 1.66 -11.03 6.21
C ARG A 65 2.44 -9.75 6.46
N LYS A 66 1.76 -8.70 6.86
CA LYS A 66 2.38 -7.38 7.12
C LYS A 66 3.15 -6.87 5.92
N ILE A 67 2.50 -6.90 4.76
CA ILE A 67 3.07 -6.44 3.50
C ILE A 67 2.26 -5.24 3.03
N ILE A 68 2.96 -4.15 2.72
CA ILE A 68 2.38 -2.95 2.12
C ILE A 68 2.89 -2.85 0.69
N ILE A 69 2.00 -2.52 -0.23
CA ILE A 69 2.35 -2.27 -1.63
C ILE A 69 1.98 -0.84 -1.95
N GLU A 70 2.94 -0.08 -2.47
CA GLU A 70 2.77 1.31 -2.86
C GLU A 70 3.03 1.44 -4.35
N VAL A 71 2.21 2.22 -5.03
CA VAL A 71 2.35 2.49 -6.46
C VAL A 71 2.65 3.97 -6.65
N ASP A 72 3.82 4.27 -7.21
CA ASP A 72 4.29 5.65 -7.35
C ASP A 72 3.95 6.22 -8.72
N GLY A 73 3.44 7.45 -8.70
CA GLY A 73 2.98 8.12 -9.91
C GLY A 73 4.04 8.78 -10.76
N GLY A 74 5.31 8.73 -10.38
CA GLY A 74 6.37 9.24 -11.24
C GLY A 74 6.78 10.69 -11.01
N TYR A 75 6.22 11.37 -10.03
CA TYR A 75 6.59 12.76 -9.73
C TYR A 75 7.71 12.90 -8.72
N HIS A 76 8.47 11.86 -8.52
CA HIS A 76 9.28 11.73 -7.31
C HIS A 76 10.73 12.11 -7.51
N SER A 77 11.01 12.89 -8.50
CA SER A 77 12.31 13.53 -8.65
C SER A 77 12.53 14.63 -7.61
N GLN A 78 11.49 14.98 -6.87
CA GLN A 78 11.57 16.03 -5.86
C GLN A 78 12.29 15.50 -4.62
N TYR A 79 13.34 16.20 -4.24
CA TYR A 79 14.15 15.82 -3.08
C TYR A 79 13.32 15.75 -1.79
N ALA A 80 12.42 16.72 -1.60
CA ALA A 80 11.58 16.76 -0.42
C ALA A 80 10.64 15.55 -0.35
N GLN A 81 10.13 15.11 -1.50
CA GLN A 81 9.25 13.93 -1.56
C GLN A 81 10.02 12.66 -1.22
N ALA A 82 11.25 12.54 -1.70
CA ALA A 82 12.09 11.38 -1.40
C ALA A 82 12.36 11.27 0.10
N ILE A 83 12.60 12.40 0.76
CA ILE A 83 12.81 12.44 2.21
C ILE A 83 11.55 12.00 2.95
N LYS A 84 10.39 12.51 2.56
CA LYS A 84 9.11 12.12 3.18
C LYS A 84 8.86 10.62 3.02
N ASP A 85 9.12 10.09 1.83
CA ASP A 85 8.92 8.68 1.56
C ASP A 85 9.86 7.80 2.39
N TYR A 86 11.09 8.27 2.61
CA TYR A 86 12.03 7.56 3.45
C TYR A 86 11.53 7.43 4.89
N TYR A 87 11.10 8.55 5.50
CA TYR A 87 10.61 8.53 6.88
C TYR A 87 9.31 7.74 7.01
N ARG A 88 8.45 7.84 6.00
CA ARG A 88 7.22 7.06 5.97
C ARG A 88 7.52 5.56 5.96
N THR A 89 8.42 5.14 5.08
CA THR A 89 8.81 3.74 4.97
C THR A 89 9.44 3.25 6.27
N GLU A 90 10.34 4.03 6.84
CA GLU A 90 10.98 3.69 8.10
C GLU A 90 9.96 3.50 9.21
N LYS A 91 8.96 4.38 9.29
CA LYS A 91 7.90 4.25 10.29
C LYS A 91 7.08 2.99 10.08
N LEU A 92 6.71 2.71 8.85
CA LEU A 92 5.92 1.52 8.53
C LEU A 92 6.72 0.25 8.83
N GLU A 93 8.01 0.24 8.52
CA GLU A 93 8.87 -0.89 8.83
C GLU A 93 9.04 -1.06 10.34
N SER A 94 9.07 0.02 11.10
CA SER A 94 9.16 -0.05 12.56
C SER A 94 7.91 -0.68 13.17
N LEU A 95 6.79 -0.64 12.46
CA LEU A 95 5.54 -1.29 12.87
C LEU A 95 5.46 -2.74 12.40
N GLY A 96 6.52 -3.25 11.79
CA GLY A 96 6.61 -4.63 11.35
C GLY A 96 6.20 -4.90 9.92
N PHE A 97 5.94 -3.85 9.13
CA PHE A 97 5.52 -4.03 7.75
C PHE A 97 6.71 -4.05 6.80
N LYS A 98 6.64 -4.89 5.79
CA LYS A 98 7.53 -4.84 4.64
C LYS A 98 6.86 -4.00 3.57
N VAL A 99 7.58 -3.01 3.05
CA VAL A 99 7.04 -2.09 2.03
C VAL A 99 7.63 -2.45 0.68
N LEU A 100 6.77 -2.77 -0.28
CA LEU A 100 7.13 -2.99 -1.66
C LEU A 100 6.65 -1.78 -2.46
N ARG A 101 7.53 -1.20 -3.25
CA ARG A 101 7.20 0.00 -3.99
C ARG A 101 7.45 -0.22 -5.48
N PHE A 102 6.44 0.06 -6.29
CA PHE A 102 6.51 -0.10 -7.74
C PHE A 102 6.12 1.22 -8.40
N ARG A 103 6.70 1.47 -9.55
CA ARG A 103 6.35 2.63 -10.35
C ARG A 103 5.16 2.30 -11.24
N ASN A 104 4.41 3.32 -11.66
CA ASN A 104 3.30 3.12 -12.58
C ASN A 104 3.74 2.36 -13.82
N GLU A 105 4.91 2.71 -14.35
CA GLU A 105 5.45 2.07 -15.56
C GLU A 105 5.64 0.56 -15.38
N ASP A 106 6.01 0.13 -14.19
CA ASP A 106 6.20 -1.30 -13.91
C ASP A 106 4.87 -2.05 -14.04
N ILE A 107 3.79 -1.43 -13.55
CA ILE A 107 2.46 -2.02 -13.65
C ILE A 107 2.02 -2.10 -15.11
N TYR A 108 2.25 -1.02 -15.88
CA TYR A 108 1.81 -0.98 -17.27
C TYR A 108 2.60 -1.91 -18.17
N SER A 109 3.91 -1.98 -17.98
CA SER A 109 4.78 -2.68 -18.92
C SER A 109 5.20 -4.08 -18.46
N ASN A 110 5.11 -4.38 -17.17
CA ASN A 110 5.62 -5.65 -16.66
C ASN A 110 4.89 -6.11 -15.40
N VAL A 111 3.57 -6.22 -15.48
CA VAL A 111 2.75 -6.61 -14.34
C VAL A 111 3.12 -8.00 -13.83
N VAL A 112 3.60 -8.88 -14.70
CA VAL A 112 4.00 -10.24 -14.28
C VAL A 112 5.17 -10.16 -13.29
N PHE A 113 6.16 -9.31 -13.57
CA PHE A 113 7.27 -9.08 -12.65
C PHE A 113 6.77 -8.56 -11.30
N VAL A 114 5.86 -7.57 -11.34
CA VAL A 114 5.29 -7.00 -10.11
C VAL A 114 4.59 -8.07 -9.28
N LEU A 115 3.74 -8.87 -9.93
CA LEU A 115 3.01 -9.93 -9.23
C LEU A 115 3.95 -11.00 -8.68
N ASP A 116 5.02 -11.31 -9.41
CA ASP A 116 6.02 -12.26 -8.95
C ASP A 116 6.71 -11.76 -7.68
N GLN A 117 7.09 -10.48 -7.64
CA GLN A 117 7.67 -9.89 -6.44
C GLN A 117 6.71 -9.91 -5.25
N ILE A 118 5.44 -9.61 -5.49
CA ILE A 118 4.42 -9.65 -4.45
C ILE A 118 4.24 -11.09 -3.94
N PHE A 119 4.12 -12.04 -4.86
CA PHE A 119 3.93 -13.44 -4.50
C PHE A 119 5.10 -13.97 -3.69
N ASN A 120 6.33 -13.61 -4.07
CA ASN A 120 7.52 -14.02 -3.32
C ASN A 120 7.52 -13.44 -1.91
N ALA A 121 7.08 -12.21 -1.74
CA ALA A 121 6.99 -11.58 -0.43
C ALA A 121 5.94 -12.29 0.45
N ILE A 122 4.81 -12.69 -0.14
CA ILE A 122 3.76 -13.43 0.58
C ILE A 122 4.28 -14.79 1.03
N ALA A 123 5.03 -15.47 0.17
CA ALA A 123 5.50 -16.84 0.43
C ALA A 123 6.58 -16.91 1.49
N ARG A 124 7.30 -15.82 1.74
CA ARG A 124 8.37 -15.81 2.73
C ARG A 124 7.79 -15.70 4.13
N PRO A 125 8.19 -16.58 5.06
CA PRO A 125 7.82 -16.38 6.45
C PRO A 125 8.51 -15.10 6.95
N SER A 126 7.76 -14.30 7.65
CA SER A 126 8.29 -13.05 8.21
C SER A 126 9.16 -13.31 9.41
#